data_e1afccb6b761b4a3247dbe322d8355ad
#
_entry.id   e1afccb6b761b4a3247dbe322d8355ad
#
_cell.length_a   1.000
_cell.length_b   1.000
_cell.length_c   1.000
_cell.angle_alpha   90.00
_cell.angle_beta   90.00
_cell.angle_gamma   90.00
#
_symmetry.space_group_name_H-M   'P 1'
#
loop_
_entity.id
_entity.type
_entity.pdbx_description
1 polymer ?
#
loop_
_entity_poly.entity_id
_entity_poly.type
_entity_poly.pdbx_seq_one_letter_code
_entity_poly.pdbx_strand_id
1 'polypeptide(L)'
;MSVKLIFSFDSEDYETPAADDAEKWWAEAMSRHGIKACTCVVGELARALRSRARRDVIEAMSKHEIAFHANMHSAHPTWAEYLDECGWDDGVERVMREESKGIRDVRDVFGQHPSAWCKPGSSWGPQVAYAMTLMDVPVSAIRRLKPLQGVLSGMITPSFCAITLRLTGILTLLMRNVFRG
;
A
#
# COMPACT_ATOMS: atom_id res chain seq x y z
N MET A 1 -2.71 -23.62 18.84
CA MET A 1 -3.11 -22.65 17.78
C MET A 1 -1.95 -21.70 17.55
N SER A 2 -1.50 -21.52 16.32
CA SER A 2 -0.50 -20.50 15.98
C SER A 2 -1.22 -19.25 15.44
N VAL A 3 -0.81 -18.06 15.91
CA VAL A 3 -1.29 -16.77 15.39
C VAL A 3 -0.22 -16.23 14.46
N LYS A 4 -0.62 -15.81 13.25
CA LYS A 4 0.26 -15.10 12.31
C LYS A 4 -0.06 -13.61 12.39
N LEU A 5 0.96 -12.79 12.60
CA LEU A 5 0.85 -11.33 12.60
C LEU A 5 1.52 -10.79 11.34
N ILE A 6 0.84 -9.87 10.67
CA ILE A 6 1.38 -9.11 9.55
C ILE A 6 1.36 -7.65 9.96
N PHE A 7 2.52 -7.00 9.92
CA PHE A 7 2.64 -5.56 10.07
C PHE A 7 2.54 -4.93 8.70
N SER A 8 1.57 -4.03 8.53
CA SER A 8 1.38 -3.30 7.29
C SER A 8 1.36 -1.80 7.55
N PHE A 9 2.07 -1.05 6.71
CA PHE A 9 2.19 0.40 6.77
C PHE A 9 1.65 0.99 5.47
N ASP A 10 0.95 2.11 5.56
CA ASP A 10 0.55 2.91 4.42
C ASP A 10 1.57 4.06 4.28
N SER A 11 2.41 3.99 3.24
CA SER A 11 3.44 4.98 2.92
C SER A 11 2.88 5.93 1.85
N GLU A 12 2.24 7.00 2.32
CA GLU A 12 1.37 7.84 1.49
C GLU A 12 1.73 9.33 1.49
N ASP A 13 2.56 9.83 2.44
CA ASP A 13 2.96 11.23 2.48
C ASP A 13 4.16 11.50 1.57
N TYR A 14 3.87 11.92 0.35
CA TYR A 14 4.89 12.32 -0.62
C TYR A 14 5.15 13.83 -0.64
N GLU A 15 4.37 14.62 0.10
CA GLU A 15 4.48 16.08 0.11
C GLU A 15 5.52 16.56 1.13
N THR A 16 5.55 15.95 2.31
CA THR A 16 6.36 16.38 3.45
C THR A 16 7.73 15.69 3.48
N PRO A 17 8.86 16.36 3.17
CA PRO A 17 10.18 15.71 3.20
C PRO A 17 10.56 15.10 4.56
N ALA A 18 10.03 15.64 5.66
CA ALA A 18 10.25 15.08 6.99
C ALA A 18 9.59 13.70 7.20
N ALA A 19 8.55 13.37 6.42
CA ALA A 19 7.92 12.05 6.44
C ALA A 19 8.85 10.97 5.93
N ASP A 20 9.80 11.30 5.05
CA ASP A 20 10.80 10.36 4.56
C ASP A 20 11.62 9.74 5.71
N ASP A 21 11.90 10.51 6.77
CA ASP A 21 12.63 10.00 7.94
C ASP A 21 11.78 9.05 8.78
N ALA A 22 10.47 9.23 8.81
CA ALA A 22 9.55 8.31 9.46
C ALA A 22 9.47 6.98 8.72
N GLU A 23 9.48 7.00 7.38
CA GLU A 23 9.54 5.81 6.54
C GLU A 23 10.82 5.00 6.83
N LYS A 24 11.97 5.66 6.86
CA LYS A 24 13.23 5.03 7.22
C LYS A 24 13.19 4.44 8.63
N TRP A 25 12.68 5.21 9.59
CA TRP A 25 12.67 4.82 11.00
C TRP A 25 11.89 3.51 11.23
N TRP A 26 10.67 3.40 10.71
CA TRP A 26 9.90 2.17 10.90
C TRP A 26 10.55 0.98 10.18
N ALA A 27 11.06 1.17 8.96
CA ALA A 27 11.69 0.12 8.19
C ALA A 27 12.93 -0.44 8.91
N GLU A 28 13.79 0.45 9.44
CA GLU A 28 14.94 0.03 10.25
C GLU A 28 14.52 -0.61 11.57
N ALA A 29 13.45 -0.11 12.23
CA ALA A 29 12.94 -0.69 13.46
C ALA A 29 12.47 -2.14 13.24
N MET A 30 11.66 -2.39 12.22
CA MET A 30 11.22 -3.74 11.87
C MET A 30 12.41 -4.66 11.54
N SER A 31 13.37 -4.16 10.75
CA SER A 31 14.58 -4.91 10.39
C SER A 31 15.42 -5.28 11.62
N ARG A 32 15.61 -4.36 12.58
CA ARG A 32 16.35 -4.65 13.83
C ARG A 32 15.72 -5.76 14.65
N HIS A 33 14.41 -5.92 14.58
CA HIS A 33 13.68 -6.99 15.28
C HIS A 33 13.50 -8.26 14.43
N GLY A 34 14.11 -8.35 13.25
CA GLY A 34 13.98 -9.50 12.37
C GLY A 34 12.57 -9.66 11.79
N ILE A 35 11.77 -8.60 11.76
CA ILE A 35 10.40 -8.60 11.27
C ILE A 35 10.38 -8.12 9.83
N LYS A 36 9.88 -8.94 8.91
CA LYS A 36 9.56 -8.51 7.55
C LYS A 36 8.13 -7.94 7.56
N ALA A 37 8.01 -6.62 7.40
CA ALA A 37 6.74 -5.94 7.28
C ALA A 37 6.29 -5.85 5.81
N CYS A 38 5.07 -5.41 5.57
CA CYS A 38 4.56 -4.99 4.28
C CYS A 38 4.33 -3.48 4.28
N THR A 39 4.70 -2.79 3.22
CA THR A 39 4.36 -1.38 3.05
C THR A 39 3.64 -1.13 1.73
N CYS A 40 2.52 -0.43 1.82
CA CYS A 40 1.73 -0.01 0.68
C CYS A 40 2.23 1.37 0.23
N VAL A 41 2.94 1.43 -0.89
CA VAL A 41 3.64 2.62 -1.36
C VAL A 41 2.85 3.33 -2.46
N VAL A 42 2.64 4.63 -2.30
CA VAL A 42 2.07 5.49 -3.33
C VAL A 42 3.10 5.72 -4.44
N GLY A 43 2.67 5.66 -5.70
CA GLY A 43 3.55 5.87 -6.85
C GLY A 43 4.29 7.21 -6.80
N GLU A 44 3.60 8.29 -6.38
CA GLU A 44 4.22 9.60 -6.21
C GLU A 44 5.27 9.64 -5.10
N LEU A 45 5.09 8.89 -4.00
CA LEU A 45 6.13 8.76 -2.97
C LEU A 45 7.40 8.13 -3.53
N ALA A 46 7.28 7.07 -4.32
CA ALA A 46 8.44 6.46 -4.99
C ALA A 46 9.19 7.49 -5.85
N ARG A 47 8.47 8.33 -6.61
CA ARG A 47 9.05 9.43 -7.40
C ARG A 47 9.70 10.49 -6.52
N ALA A 48 9.04 10.89 -5.44
CA ALA A 48 9.52 11.88 -4.49
C ALA A 48 10.82 11.42 -3.82
N LEU A 49 10.89 10.20 -3.31
CA LEU A 49 12.10 9.63 -2.71
C LEU A 49 13.27 9.59 -3.70
N ARG A 50 13.00 9.20 -4.95
CA ARG A 50 14.02 9.22 -6.02
C ARG A 50 14.50 10.64 -6.33
N SER A 51 13.60 11.60 -6.47
CA SER A 51 13.92 13.00 -6.78
C SER A 51 14.68 13.70 -5.66
N ARG A 52 14.36 13.37 -4.40
CA ARG A 52 15.05 13.84 -3.20
C ARG A 52 16.36 13.10 -2.92
N ALA A 53 16.75 12.14 -3.77
CA ALA A 53 17.91 11.27 -3.62
C ALA A 53 17.95 10.52 -2.27
N ARG A 54 16.80 10.16 -1.70
CA ARG A 54 16.66 9.44 -0.42
C ARG A 54 16.94 7.95 -0.58
N ARG A 55 18.16 7.63 -1.05
CA ARG A 55 18.62 6.24 -1.20
C ARG A 55 18.58 5.47 0.11
N ASP A 56 18.90 6.14 1.20
CA ASP A 56 18.88 5.59 2.56
C ASP A 56 17.47 5.08 2.96
N VAL A 57 16.42 5.81 2.60
CA VAL A 57 15.02 5.42 2.83
C VAL A 57 14.64 4.25 1.92
N ILE A 58 14.95 4.37 0.63
CA ILE A 58 14.66 3.33 -0.36
C ILE A 58 15.31 2.00 0.03
N GLU A 59 16.59 2.02 0.42
CA GLU A 59 17.31 0.82 0.85
C GLU A 59 16.74 0.21 2.13
N ALA A 60 16.29 1.03 3.08
CA ALA A 60 15.64 0.54 4.30
C ALA A 60 14.30 -0.13 4.00
N MET A 61 13.45 0.53 3.22
CA MET A 61 12.12 0.02 2.84
C MET A 61 12.21 -1.22 1.95
N SER A 62 13.18 -1.30 1.03
CA SER A 62 13.36 -2.43 0.12
C SER A 62 13.68 -3.77 0.82
N LYS A 63 14.01 -3.75 2.10
CA LYS A 63 14.18 -4.97 2.92
C LYS A 63 12.85 -5.60 3.30
N HIS A 64 11.76 -4.90 3.08
CA HIS A 64 10.39 -5.30 3.41
C HIS A 64 9.60 -5.68 2.16
N GLU A 65 8.38 -6.14 2.36
CA GLU A 65 7.45 -6.43 1.26
C GLU A 65 6.87 -5.12 0.74
N ILE A 66 6.98 -4.88 -0.56
CA ILE A 66 6.44 -3.70 -1.22
C ILE A 66 5.09 -4.03 -1.83
N ALA A 67 4.07 -3.28 -1.46
CA ALA A 67 2.75 -3.29 -2.04
C ALA A 67 2.45 -1.93 -2.67
N PHE A 68 1.46 -1.86 -3.52
CA PHE A 68 1.06 -0.65 -4.25
C PHE A 68 -0.14 0.04 -3.57
N HIS A 69 -0.09 1.37 -3.44
CA HIS A 69 -1.13 2.17 -2.78
C HIS A 69 -1.68 3.28 -3.67
N ALA A 70 -2.05 2.95 -4.90
CA ALA A 70 -2.40 3.87 -5.97
C ALA A 70 -1.22 4.73 -6.46
N ASN A 71 -1.41 5.32 -7.65
CA ASN A 71 -0.40 6.19 -8.26
C ASN A 71 -0.28 7.54 -7.53
N MET A 72 -1.42 8.14 -7.19
CA MET A 72 -1.53 9.48 -6.60
C MET A 72 -2.34 9.51 -5.30
N HIS A 73 -2.55 8.36 -4.66
CA HIS A 73 -3.39 8.20 -3.47
C HIS A 73 -4.80 8.77 -3.65
N SER A 74 -5.18 9.75 -2.82
CA SER A 74 -6.51 10.37 -2.82
C SER A 74 -6.58 11.67 -3.64
N ALA A 75 -5.61 11.93 -4.52
CA ALA A 75 -5.70 13.05 -5.44
C ALA A 75 -6.90 12.88 -6.40
N HIS A 76 -7.64 13.96 -6.59
CA HIS A 76 -8.80 13.95 -7.48
C HIS A 76 -8.41 13.98 -8.97
N PRO A 77 -9.12 13.26 -9.85
CA PRO A 77 -10.23 12.37 -9.52
C PRO A 77 -9.75 11.04 -8.89
N THR A 78 -10.36 10.63 -7.77
CA THR A 78 -10.10 9.35 -7.12
C THR A 78 -10.67 8.18 -7.95
N TRP A 79 -10.28 6.94 -7.61
CA TRP A 79 -10.79 5.75 -8.29
C TRP A 79 -12.32 5.70 -8.34
N ALA A 80 -12.99 5.95 -7.22
CA ALA A 80 -14.45 5.93 -7.16
C ALA A 80 -15.07 7.00 -8.05
N GLU A 81 -14.51 8.21 -8.06
CA GLU A 81 -15.04 9.33 -8.84
C GLU A 81 -14.95 9.08 -10.35
N TYR A 82 -13.80 8.64 -10.85
CA TYR A 82 -13.70 8.43 -12.27
C TYR A 82 -14.35 7.14 -12.75
N LEU A 83 -14.57 6.16 -11.86
CA LEU A 83 -15.25 4.93 -12.21
C LEU A 83 -16.77 5.06 -12.18
N ASP A 84 -17.32 6.05 -11.46
CA ASP A 84 -18.76 6.29 -11.38
C ASP A 84 -19.37 6.58 -12.76
N GLU A 85 -18.59 7.17 -13.65
CA GLU A 85 -19.00 7.54 -15.01
C GLU A 85 -18.60 6.50 -16.09
N CYS A 86 -17.93 5.41 -15.71
CA CYS A 86 -17.38 4.44 -16.64
C CYS A 86 -18.21 3.15 -16.66
N GLY A 87 -18.40 2.58 -17.86
CA GLY A 87 -18.76 1.17 -18.03
C GLY A 87 -17.63 0.24 -17.53
N TRP A 88 -17.86 -1.07 -17.61
CA TRP A 88 -16.88 -2.04 -17.12
C TRP A 88 -15.54 -1.94 -17.86
N ASP A 89 -15.57 -2.07 -19.18
CA ASP A 89 -14.35 -2.13 -20.00
C ASP A 89 -13.60 -0.80 -19.98
N ASP A 90 -14.30 0.32 -20.15
CA ASP A 90 -13.73 1.67 -20.09
C ASP A 90 -13.11 1.95 -18.71
N GLY A 91 -13.75 1.48 -17.65
CA GLY A 91 -13.25 1.62 -16.28
C GLY A 91 -11.98 0.83 -16.04
N VAL A 92 -11.91 -0.41 -16.53
CA VAL A 92 -10.69 -1.24 -16.46
C VAL A 92 -9.54 -0.59 -17.22
N GLU A 93 -9.78 -0.16 -18.46
CA GLU A 93 -8.76 0.53 -19.27
C GLU A 93 -8.28 1.81 -18.61
N ARG A 94 -9.21 2.57 -18.03
CA ARG A 94 -8.87 3.81 -17.31
C ARG A 94 -7.97 3.53 -16.11
N VAL A 95 -8.32 2.55 -15.27
CA VAL A 95 -7.47 2.16 -14.14
C VAL A 95 -6.08 1.75 -14.63
N MET A 96 -5.99 0.89 -15.65
CA MET A 96 -4.70 0.47 -16.18
C MET A 96 -3.86 1.65 -16.69
N ARG A 97 -4.47 2.62 -17.36
CA ARG A 97 -3.79 3.82 -17.86
C ARG A 97 -3.28 4.69 -16.71
N GLU A 98 -4.11 4.95 -15.69
CA GLU A 98 -3.77 5.84 -14.58
C GLU A 98 -2.75 5.22 -13.61
N GLU A 99 -2.84 3.89 -13.37
CA GLU A 99 -2.09 3.23 -12.31
C GLU A 99 -0.79 2.55 -12.79
N SER A 100 -0.71 2.15 -14.06
CA SER A 100 0.46 1.42 -14.58
C SER A 100 1.77 2.18 -14.42
N LYS A 101 1.75 3.51 -14.50
CA LYS A 101 2.94 4.33 -14.27
C LYS A 101 3.40 4.24 -12.81
N GLY A 102 2.47 4.32 -11.85
CA GLY A 102 2.78 4.20 -10.43
C GLY A 102 3.39 2.84 -10.08
N ILE A 103 2.82 1.75 -10.61
CA ILE A 103 3.35 0.39 -10.43
C ILE A 103 4.78 0.27 -10.97
N ARG A 104 5.05 0.82 -12.17
CA ARG A 104 6.40 0.83 -12.75
C ARG A 104 7.37 1.65 -11.90
N ASP A 105 6.96 2.85 -11.46
CA ASP A 105 7.82 3.72 -10.64
C ASP A 105 8.17 3.04 -9.30
N VAL A 106 7.21 2.40 -8.63
CA VAL A 106 7.45 1.63 -7.40
C VAL A 106 8.44 0.49 -7.66
N ARG A 107 8.20 -0.31 -8.71
CA ARG A 107 9.12 -1.39 -9.09
C ARG A 107 10.54 -0.88 -9.35
N ASP A 108 10.66 0.19 -10.12
CA ASP A 108 11.97 0.70 -10.56
C ASP A 108 12.75 1.39 -9.43
N VAL A 109 12.04 1.95 -8.44
CA VAL A 109 12.66 2.58 -7.27
C VAL A 109 13.07 1.56 -6.22
N PHE A 110 12.21 0.60 -5.90
CA PHE A 110 12.47 -0.38 -4.83
C PHE A 110 13.09 -1.69 -5.32
N GLY A 111 13.22 -1.89 -6.63
CA GLY A 111 13.76 -3.11 -7.22
C GLY A 111 12.86 -4.34 -7.05
N GLN A 112 11.58 -4.15 -6.69
CA GLN A 112 10.60 -5.19 -6.46
C GLN A 112 9.30 -4.84 -7.18
N HIS A 113 8.72 -5.80 -7.89
CA HIS A 113 7.34 -5.65 -8.36
C HIS A 113 6.39 -5.69 -7.17
N PRO A 114 5.38 -4.79 -7.06
CA PRO A 114 4.46 -4.83 -5.95
C PRO A 114 3.74 -6.17 -5.85
N SER A 115 3.79 -6.80 -4.68
CA SER A 115 3.20 -8.13 -4.44
C SER A 115 1.69 -8.07 -4.18
N ALA A 116 1.20 -6.91 -3.76
CA ALA A 116 -0.18 -6.67 -3.39
C ALA A 116 -0.54 -5.21 -3.66
N TRP A 117 -1.83 -4.89 -3.54
CA TRP A 117 -2.31 -3.51 -3.57
C TRP A 117 -3.26 -3.21 -2.41
N CYS A 118 -3.24 -1.97 -1.96
CA CYS A 118 -4.15 -1.43 -0.96
C CYS A 118 -4.97 -0.30 -1.60
N LYS A 119 -6.26 -0.20 -1.23
CA LYS A 119 -7.08 0.91 -1.71
C LYS A 119 -6.72 2.22 -1.00
N PRO A 120 -6.65 3.35 -1.71
CA PRO A 120 -6.47 4.65 -1.07
C PRO A 120 -7.76 5.07 -0.37
N GLY A 121 -7.67 5.28 0.95
CA GLY A 121 -8.83 5.67 1.76
C GLY A 121 -10.04 4.76 1.58
N SER A 122 -11.17 5.33 1.16
CA SER A 122 -12.42 4.60 0.88
C SER A 122 -12.65 4.34 -0.61
N SER A 123 -11.75 4.84 -1.48
CA SER A 123 -11.92 4.77 -2.93
C SER A 123 -11.56 3.39 -3.47
N TRP A 124 -12.50 2.75 -4.17
CA TRP A 124 -12.26 1.49 -4.87
C TRP A 124 -13.41 1.18 -5.85
N GLY A 125 -13.20 0.20 -6.71
CA GLY A 125 -14.24 -0.38 -7.57
C GLY A 125 -13.84 -1.78 -8.00
N PRO A 126 -14.76 -2.64 -8.45
CA PRO A 126 -14.44 -3.98 -8.93
C PRO A 126 -13.54 -3.96 -10.16
N GLN A 127 -13.62 -2.92 -11.00
CA GLN A 127 -12.72 -2.68 -12.12
C GLN A 127 -11.27 -2.52 -11.67
N VAL A 128 -11.03 -1.89 -10.50
CA VAL A 128 -9.68 -1.77 -9.93
C VAL A 128 -9.10 -3.14 -9.62
N ALA A 129 -9.87 -3.99 -8.95
CA ALA A 129 -9.40 -5.34 -8.61
C ALA A 129 -9.04 -6.16 -9.86
N TYR A 130 -9.84 -6.06 -10.90
CA TYR A 130 -9.59 -6.73 -12.15
C TYR A 130 -8.38 -6.16 -12.90
N ALA A 131 -8.27 -4.83 -13.00
CA ALA A 131 -7.15 -4.15 -13.63
C ALA A 131 -5.81 -4.46 -12.91
N MET A 132 -5.81 -4.48 -11.58
CA MET A 132 -4.62 -4.86 -10.80
C MET A 132 -4.18 -6.30 -11.11
N THR A 133 -5.12 -7.22 -11.30
CA THR A 133 -4.79 -8.59 -11.74
C THR A 133 -4.14 -8.60 -13.12
N LEU A 134 -4.64 -7.81 -14.06
CA LEU A 134 -4.05 -7.69 -15.40
C LEU A 134 -2.65 -7.04 -15.39
N MET A 135 -2.36 -6.22 -14.38
CA MET A 135 -1.05 -5.59 -14.16
C MET A 135 -0.11 -6.42 -13.26
N ASP A 136 -0.43 -7.69 -13.03
CA ASP A 136 0.35 -8.64 -12.21
C ASP A 136 0.47 -8.23 -10.73
N VAL A 137 -0.56 -7.56 -10.19
CA VAL A 137 -0.68 -7.23 -8.77
C VAL A 137 -1.99 -7.80 -8.22
N PRO A 138 -2.17 -9.14 -8.21
CA PRO A 138 -3.49 -9.76 -8.00
C PRO A 138 -3.96 -9.77 -6.55
N VAL A 139 -3.07 -9.58 -5.58
CA VAL A 139 -3.42 -9.68 -4.15
C VAL A 139 -3.91 -8.34 -3.64
N SER A 140 -5.11 -8.35 -3.05
CA SER A 140 -5.67 -7.16 -2.40
C SER A 140 -5.52 -7.24 -0.89
N ALA A 141 -4.91 -6.24 -0.28
CA ALA A 141 -4.87 -6.04 1.16
C ALA A 141 -6.11 -5.24 1.63
N ILE A 142 -7.30 -5.65 1.21
CA ILE A 142 -8.54 -5.01 1.64
C ILE A 142 -8.84 -5.43 3.08
N ARG A 143 -9.01 -4.44 3.96
CA ARG A 143 -9.59 -4.67 5.28
C ARG A 143 -10.95 -5.35 5.12
N ARG A 144 -11.14 -6.40 5.95
CA ARG A 144 -12.37 -7.16 6.12
C ARG A 144 -13.62 -6.37 5.68
N LEU A 145 -14.17 -6.70 4.54
CA LEU A 145 -15.57 -6.42 4.28
C LEU A 145 -16.35 -7.19 5.34
N LYS A 146 -17.16 -6.51 6.17
CA LYS A 146 -18.13 -7.21 7.01
C LYS A 146 -18.89 -8.14 6.06
N PRO A 147 -18.99 -9.44 6.34
CA PRO A 147 -19.72 -10.33 5.47
C PRO A 147 -21.14 -9.77 5.36
N LEU A 148 -21.53 -9.30 4.19
CA LEU A 148 -22.93 -9.20 3.82
C LEU A 148 -23.44 -10.64 3.88
N GLN A 149 -24.24 -10.93 4.88
CA GLN A 149 -24.83 -12.26 5.06
C GLN A 149 -25.40 -12.72 3.72
N GLY A 150 -24.78 -13.72 3.12
CA GLY A 150 -25.40 -14.57 2.12
C GLY A 150 -24.87 -14.51 0.69
N VAL A 151 -23.91 -13.66 0.27
CA VAL A 151 -23.63 -13.49 -1.18
C VAL A 151 -22.18 -13.76 -1.61
N LEU A 152 -21.18 -13.88 -0.74
CA LEU A 152 -19.78 -14.08 -1.13
C LEU A 152 -19.11 -15.25 -0.42
N SER A 153 -19.73 -16.42 -0.44
CA SER A 153 -19.17 -17.66 0.13
C SER A 153 -18.08 -18.30 -0.72
N GLY A 154 -17.70 -17.72 -1.86
CA GLY A 154 -16.82 -18.36 -2.85
C GLY A 154 -15.40 -17.78 -3.01
N MET A 155 -15.06 -16.67 -2.37
CA MET A 155 -13.77 -15.98 -2.60
C MET A 155 -12.99 -15.63 -1.31
N ILE A 156 -13.17 -16.38 -0.24
CA ILE A 156 -12.44 -16.15 1.00
C ILE A 156 -11.44 -17.27 1.19
N THR A 157 -10.19 -17.03 0.85
CA THR A 157 -9.07 -17.79 1.38
C THR A 157 -8.94 -17.53 2.90
N PRO A 158 -8.45 -18.52 3.69
CA PRO A 158 -8.65 -18.54 5.11
C PRO A 158 -7.92 -17.43 5.85
N SER A 159 -8.69 -16.76 6.69
CA SER A 159 -8.33 -16.04 7.93
C SER A 159 -6.91 -15.51 8.06
N PHE A 160 -6.60 -14.38 7.41
CA PHE A 160 -5.54 -13.50 7.84
C PHE A 160 -6.12 -12.34 8.64
N CYS A 161 -5.74 -12.23 9.92
CA CYS A 161 -5.97 -11.03 10.70
C CYS A 161 -4.80 -10.08 10.44
N ALA A 162 -4.94 -9.18 9.47
CA ALA A 162 -3.99 -8.09 9.28
C ALA A 162 -4.30 -6.98 10.29
N ILE A 163 -3.38 -6.68 11.18
CA ILE A 163 -3.42 -5.47 12.00
C ILE A 163 -2.71 -4.39 11.18
N THR A 164 -3.49 -3.54 10.52
CA THR A 164 -2.94 -2.34 9.87
C THR A 164 -2.79 -1.27 10.93
N LEU A 165 -1.57 -0.90 11.23
CA LEU A 165 -1.25 0.24 12.08
C LEU A 165 -1.11 1.46 11.16
N ARG A 166 -2.10 2.36 11.18
CA ARG A 166 -1.90 3.71 10.64
C ARG A 166 -1.02 4.47 11.61
N LEU A 167 0.18 4.83 11.20
CA LEU A 167 1.04 5.76 11.91
C LEU A 167 0.53 7.19 11.67
N THR A 168 -0.56 7.57 12.33
CA THR A 168 -0.85 8.99 12.57
C THR A 168 0.03 9.45 13.73
N GLY A 169 0.48 10.72 13.72
CA GLY A 169 1.53 11.27 14.61
C GLY A 169 1.51 10.90 16.10
N ILE A 170 0.38 10.44 16.63
CA ILE A 170 0.23 9.98 18.03
C ILE A 170 0.88 8.59 18.23
N LEU A 171 0.83 7.71 17.24
CA LEU A 171 1.41 6.36 17.34
C LEU A 171 2.94 6.39 17.22
N THR A 172 3.49 7.37 16.52
CA THR A 172 4.95 7.64 16.49
C THR A 172 5.50 7.93 17.88
N LEU A 173 4.72 8.61 18.74
CA LEU A 173 5.10 8.90 20.11
C LEU A 173 5.04 7.68 21.03
N LEU A 174 4.05 6.80 20.83
CA LEU A 174 3.86 5.56 21.60
C LEU A 174 4.91 4.51 21.24
N MET A 175 5.23 4.35 19.95
CA MET A 175 6.26 3.40 19.48
C MET A 175 7.66 3.82 19.96
N ARG A 176 7.96 5.12 20.05
CA ARG A 176 9.22 5.60 20.66
C ARG A 176 9.43 5.14 22.10
N ASN A 177 8.37 4.93 22.86
CA ASN A 177 8.46 4.48 24.25
C ASN A 177 8.50 2.97 24.41
N VAL A 178 7.95 2.20 23.47
CA VAL A 178 7.94 0.73 23.52
C VAL A 178 9.28 0.13 23.06
N PHE A 179 10.01 0.81 22.15
CA PHE A 179 11.28 0.33 21.60
C PHE A 179 12.52 1.03 22.16
N ARG A 180 12.41 1.72 23.30
CA ARG A 180 13.54 2.30 24.05
C ARG A 180 14.04 1.41 25.18
N GLY A 181 13.82 0.12 25.10
CA GLY A 181 14.40 -0.88 25.98
C GLY A 181 15.60 -1.57 25.35
#